data_ee1354297fef9bf09961a0286e38f11b
#
_entry.id   ee1354297fef9bf09961a0286e38f11b
#
_cell.length_a   1.000
_cell.length_b   1.000
_cell.length_c   1.000
_cell.angle_alpha   90.00
_cell.angle_beta   90.00
_cell.angle_gamma   90.00
#
_symmetry.space_group_name_H-M   'P 1'
#
loop_
_entity.id
_entity.type
_entity.pdbx_description
1 polymer ?
#
loop_
_entity_poly.entity_id
_entity_poly.type
_entity_poly.pdbx_seq_one_letter_code
_entity_poly.pdbx_strand_id
1 'polypeptide(L)'
;MRTLILAVLATLPAAALADPPKPAAPPLEVTSTAFKSNGAIPADYTCEGTVTAPPLTWSRVPAAAKSIAILVDDPDAPNGTFTHWLVTGIPPTTTSLATGGSLPAGAMASKNGKGETGYTAPCPPTGRHRYRFDVFALDIATPHAQTRADFLAEINGHIVAKGELTGTYQKRR
;
A
#
# COMPACT_ATOMS: atom_id res chain seq x y z
N MET A 1 -26.89 1.89 -76.62
CA MET A 1 -25.95 1.41 -75.59
C MET A 1 -26.00 2.42 -74.43
N ARG A 2 -26.64 2.08 -73.28
CA ARG A 2 -26.69 2.93 -72.06
C ARG A 2 -25.71 2.35 -71.06
N THR A 3 -24.64 3.05 -70.78
CA THR A 3 -23.63 2.65 -69.80
C THR A 3 -24.14 3.01 -68.40
N LEU A 4 -24.40 2.03 -67.56
CA LEU A 4 -24.67 2.22 -66.14
C LEU A 4 -23.31 2.41 -65.41
N ILE A 5 -23.18 3.58 -64.76
CA ILE A 5 -22.06 3.85 -63.84
C ILE A 5 -22.54 3.46 -62.44
N LEU A 6 -21.91 2.41 -61.87
CA LEU A 6 -22.12 1.97 -60.49
C LEU A 6 -21.25 2.84 -59.59
N ALA A 7 -21.86 3.68 -58.75
CA ALA A 7 -21.14 4.41 -57.70
C ALA A 7 -20.97 3.51 -56.49
N VAL A 8 -19.69 3.19 -56.16
CA VAL A 8 -19.33 2.45 -54.92
C VAL A 8 -19.19 3.51 -53.81
N LEU A 9 -20.13 3.52 -52.86
CA LEU A 9 -19.99 4.29 -51.61
C LEU A 9 -19.01 3.55 -50.70
N ALA A 10 -17.83 4.13 -50.50
CA ALA A 10 -16.88 3.66 -49.49
C ALA A 10 -17.30 4.21 -48.09
N THR A 11 -17.74 3.33 -47.21
CA THR A 11 -18.02 3.65 -45.79
C THR A 11 -16.70 3.65 -45.02
N LEU A 12 -16.23 4.82 -44.60
CA LEU A 12 -15.11 4.95 -43.68
C LEU A 12 -15.54 4.49 -42.28
N PRO A 13 -14.74 3.63 -41.59
CA PRO A 13 -15.02 3.27 -40.22
C PRO A 13 -14.82 4.51 -39.31
N ALA A 14 -15.83 4.82 -38.49
CA ALA A 14 -15.73 5.83 -37.45
C ALA A 14 -14.67 5.36 -36.42
N ALA A 15 -13.56 6.08 -36.31
CA ALA A 15 -12.59 5.87 -35.25
C ALA A 15 -13.27 6.18 -33.91
N ALA A 16 -13.42 5.17 -33.04
CA ALA A 16 -13.87 5.37 -31.68
C ALA A 16 -12.81 6.23 -30.95
N LEU A 17 -13.22 7.42 -30.54
CA LEU A 17 -12.42 8.27 -29.67
C LEU A 17 -12.30 7.55 -28.34
N ALA A 18 -11.08 7.16 -27.94
CA ALA A 18 -10.81 6.63 -26.62
C ALA A 18 -11.18 7.70 -25.59
N ASP A 19 -11.88 7.29 -24.53
CA ASP A 19 -12.19 8.20 -23.43
C ASP A 19 -10.90 8.80 -22.86
N PRO A 20 -10.90 10.09 -22.45
CA PRO A 20 -9.74 10.68 -21.80
C PRO A 20 -9.39 9.89 -20.53
N PRO A 21 -8.10 9.71 -20.21
CA PRO A 21 -7.70 8.97 -19.04
C PRO A 21 -8.34 9.60 -17.79
N LYS A 22 -8.99 8.75 -16.99
CA LYS A 22 -9.61 9.17 -15.72
C LYS A 22 -8.55 9.83 -14.84
N PRO A 23 -8.81 11.03 -14.30
CA PRO A 23 -7.86 11.68 -13.40
C PRO A 23 -7.45 10.73 -12.26
N ALA A 24 -6.15 10.64 -11.99
CA ALA A 24 -5.65 9.85 -10.87
C ALA A 24 -6.28 10.38 -9.57
N ALA A 25 -6.74 9.48 -8.70
CA ALA A 25 -7.23 9.87 -7.39
C ALA A 25 -6.11 10.56 -6.59
N PRO A 26 -6.43 11.57 -5.75
CA PRO A 26 -5.43 12.17 -4.89
C PRO A 26 -4.83 11.10 -3.97
N PRO A 27 -3.55 11.23 -3.57
CA PRO A 27 -2.92 10.27 -2.68
C PRO A 27 -3.66 10.22 -1.33
N LEU A 28 -3.62 9.05 -0.69
CA LEU A 28 -4.03 8.92 0.70
C LEU A 28 -3.12 9.81 1.57
N GLU A 29 -3.68 10.45 2.57
CA GLU A 29 -2.90 11.12 3.59
C GLU A 29 -2.68 10.15 4.75
N VAL A 30 -1.42 9.76 5.00
CA VAL A 30 -1.06 8.78 6.03
C VAL A 30 -0.28 9.50 7.12
N THR A 31 -0.74 9.33 8.37
CA THR A 31 -0.14 9.97 9.54
C THR A 31 -0.05 9.00 10.72
N SER A 32 0.75 9.39 11.73
CA SER A 32 0.82 8.71 13.03
C SER A 32 0.86 9.76 14.14
N THR A 33 0.26 9.45 15.29
CA THR A 33 0.45 10.27 16.49
C THR A 33 1.79 9.99 17.18
N ALA A 34 2.46 8.89 16.80
CA ALA A 34 3.74 8.49 17.40
C ALA A 34 4.94 9.24 16.81
N PHE A 35 4.92 9.55 15.51
CA PHE A 35 6.01 10.27 14.83
C PHE A 35 5.50 11.00 13.58
N LYS A 36 6.24 12.02 13.16
CA LYS A 36 5.99 12.77 11.93
C LYS A 36 6.74 12.14 10.75
N SER A 37 6.31 12.43 9.53
CA SER A 37 7.01 11.99 8.31
C SER A 37 8.49 12.39 8.36
N ASN A 38 9.37 11.43 8.06
CA ASN A 38 10.83 11.48 8.18
C ASN A 38 11.36 11.71 9.61
N GLY A 39 10.48 11.67 10.61
CA GLY A 39 10.85 11.77 12.03
C GLY A 39 11.38 10.46 12.60
N ALA A 40 11.95 10.55 13.82
CA ALA A 40 12.40 9.37 14.54
C ALA A 40 11.18 8.57 15.07
N ILE A 41 11.20 7.24 14.86
CA ILE A 41 10.26 6.31 15.48
C ILE A 41 10.65 6.19 16.96
N PRO A 42 9.72 6.45 17.91
CA PRO A 42 10.00 6.30 19.34
C PRO A 42 10.41 4.86 19.71
N ALA A 43 11.24 4.72 20.74
CA ALA A 43 11.76 3.44 21.20
C ALA A 43 10.67 2.42 21.50
N ASP A 44 9.52 2.85 21.98
CA ASP A 44 8.37 1.97 22.30
C ASP A 44 7.89 1.11 21.10
N TYR A 45 8.09 1.60 19.88
CA TYR A 45 7.70 0.91 18.64
C TYR A 45 8.87 0.15 17.97
N THR A 46 9.96 -0.05 18.68
CA THR A 46 11.20 -0.65 18.18
C THR A 46 11.65 -1.84 19.04
N CYS A 47 12.75 -2.50 18.66
CA CYS A 47 13.30 -3.60 19.46
C CYS A 47 13.89 -3.18 20.82
N GLU A 48 13.98 -1.89 21.10
CA GLU A 48 14.41 -1.33 22.39
C GLU A 48 13.22 -1.00 23.31
N GLY A 49 12.00 -1.26 22.87
CA GLY A 49 10.76 -0.99 23.62
C GLY A 49 9.82 -2.19 23.66
N THR A 50 8.53 -1.92 23.52
CA THR A 50 7.45 -2.94 23.67
C THR A 50 7.22 -3.78 22.41
N VAL A 51 7.96 -3.54 21.32
CA VAL A 51 7.85 -4.28 20.04
C VAL A 51 6.42 -4.24 19.49
N THR A 52 5.76 -3.10 19.58
CA THR A 52 4.37 -2.93 19.15
C THR A 52 4.26 -2.07 17.90
N ALA A 53 3.26 -2.31 17.06
CA ALA A 53 3.02 -1.48 15.88
C ALA A 53 2.59 -0.06 16.30
N PRO A 54 3.13 1.00 15.67
CA PRO A 54 2.69 2.36 15.92
C PRO A 54 1.25 2.57 15.41
N PRO A 55 0.50 3.51 16.01
CA PRO A 55 -0.81 3.87 15.50
C PRO A 55 -0.70 4.54 14.14
N LEU A 56 -1.60 4.20 13.23
CA LEU A 56 -1.68 4.77 11.89
C LEU A 56 -3.08 5.34 11.65
N THR A 57 -3.14 6.45 10.95
CA THR A 57 -4.38 7.05 10.46
C THR A 57 -4.22 7.39 9.00
N TRP A 58 -5.27 7.17 8.21
CA TRP A 58 -5.29 7.53 6.79
C TRP A 58 -6.63 8.16 6.42
N SER A 59 -6.60 9.03 5.42
CA SER A 59 -7.77 9.73 4.90
C SER A 59 -7.76 9.76 3.36
N ARG A 60 -8.83 10.31 2.78
CA ARG A 60 -9.03 10.42 1.33
C ARG A 60 -9.16 9.08 0.60
N VAL A 61 -9.75 8.08 1.27
CA VAL A 61 -10.03 6.78 0.64
C VAL A 61 -11.05 6.98 -0.49
N PRO A 62 -10.72 6.60 -1.74
CA PRO A 62 -11.66 6.74 -2.85
C PRO A 62 -12.86 5.81 -2.69
N ALA A 63 -14.04 6.23 -3.16
CA ALA A 63 -15.24 5.41 -3.13
C ALA A 63 -15.13 4.10 -3.95
N ALA A 64 -14.19 4.03 -4.90
CA ALA A 64 -13.90 2.81 -5.66
C ALA A 64 -13.13 1.76 -4.85
N ALA A 65 -12.60 2.10 -3.67
CA ALA A 65 -11.87 1.15 -2.83
C ALA A 65 -12.81 0.08 -2.27
N LYS A 66 -12.40 -1.17 -2.38
CA LYS A 66 -13.05 -2.34 -1.79
C LYS A 66 -12.30 -2.88 -0.58
N SER A 67 -11.00 -2.58 -0.49
CA SER A 67 -10.17 -2.90 0.69
C SER A 67 -9.03 -1.89 0.86
N ILE A 68 -8.46 -1.91 2.07
CA ILE A 68 -7.19 -1.24 2.39
C ILE A 68 -6.16 -2.32 2.71
N ALA A 69 -4.91 -2.07 2.32
CA ALA A 69 -3.76 -2.87 2.71
C ALA A 69 -2.65 -1.97 3.27
N ILE A 70 -1.85 -2.53 4.18
CA ILE A 70 -0.69 -1.87 4.79
C ILE A 70 0.53 -2.72 4.54
N LEU A 71 1.60 -2.09 4.03
CA LEU A 71 2.91 -2.71 3.87
C LEU A 71 3.95 -1.84 4.58
N VAL A 72 4.67 -2.42 5.53
CA VAL A 72 5.77 -1.74 6.24
C VAL A 72 7.08 -2.39 5.84
N ASP A 73 7.93 -1.62 5.18
CA ASP A 73 9.21 -2.07 4.63
C ASP A 73 10.39 -1.25 5.17
N ASP A 74 11.53 -1.91 5.37
CA ASP A 74 12.85 -1.32 5.55
C ASP A 74 13.65 -1.48 4.24
N PRO A 75 13.77 -0.45 3.41
CA PRO A 75 14.55 -0.50 2.17
C PRO A 75 16.06 -0.43 2.40
N ASP A 76 16.51 -0.09 3.61
CA ASP A 76 17.92 0.08 3.96
C ASP A 76 18.52 -1.18 4.61
N ALA A 77 17.74 -2.26 4.71
CA ALA A 77 18.22 -3.51 5.28
C ALA A 77 19.35 -4.14 4.43
N PRO A 78 20.41 -4.73 5.06
CA PRO A 78 21.64 -5.14 4.37
C PRO A 78 21.45 -6.13 3.23
N ASN A 79 20.44 -6.98 3.31
CA ASN A 79 20.17 -8.06 2.33
C ASN A 79 19.02 -7.72 1.37
N GLY A 80 18.75 -6.43 1.15
CA GLY A 80 17.61 -5.94 0.37
C GLY A 80 16.41 -5.60 1.26
N THR A 81 15.32 -5.16 0.65
CA THR A 81 14.13 -4.70 1.39
C THR A 81 13.61 -5.78 2.35
N PHE A 82 13.52 -5.41 3.64
CA PHE A 82 12.97 -6.28 4.69
C PHE A 82 11.54 -5.85 5.02
N THR A 83 10.60 -6.79 4.99
CA THR A 83 9.20 -6.52 5.32
C THR A 83 8.95 -6.67 6.81
N HIS A 84 8.51 -5.57 7.44
CA HIS A 84 8.18 -5.52 8.86
C HIS A 84 6.72 -5.89 9.14
N TRP A 85 5.82 -5.59 8.20
CA TRP A 85 4.40 -5.90 8.36
C TRP A 85 3.70 -5.89 7.00
N LEU A 86 2.82 -6.85 6.78
CA LEU A 86 1.90 -6.87 5.66
C LEU A 86 0.52 -7.22 6.18
N VAL A 87 -0.45 -6.32 5.96
CA VAL A 87 -1.86 -6.52 6.32
C VAL A 87 -2.71 -6.31 5.09
N THR A 88 -3.65 -7.21 4.87
CA THR A 88 -4.60 -7.16 3.74
C THR A 88 -6.04 -7.27 4.24
N GLY A 89 -7.00 -6.95 3.39
CA GLY A 89 -8.43 -7.14 3.70
C GLY A 89 -9.01 -6.19 4.76
N ILE A 90 -8.34 -5.07 5.04
CA ILE A 90 -8.89 -4.03 5.92
C ILE A 90 -10.12 -3.42 5.22
N PRO A 91 -11.29 -3.33 5.88
CA PRO A 91 -12.48 -2.68 5.29
C PRO A 91 -12.19 -1.23 4.86
N PRO A 92 -12.68 -0.77 3.69
CA PRO A 92 -12.39 0.57 3.18
C PRO A 92 -12.97 1.70 4.04
N THR A 93 -13.91 1.38 4.94
CA THR A 93 -14.46 2.30 5.92
C THR A 93 -13.57 2.49 7.15
N THR A 94 -12.56 1.63 7.34
CA THR A 94 -11.56 1.78 8.39
C THR A 94 -10.59 2.90 8.00
N THR A 95 -10.34 3.82 8.91
CA THR A 95 -9.47 4.99 8.70
C THR A 95 -8.27 5.03 9.64
N SER A 96 -8.16 4.06 10.55
CA SER A 96 -7.03 3.99 11.50
C SER A 96 -6.83 2.59 12.06
N LEU A 97 -5.61 2.33 12.52
CA LEU A 97 -5.27 1.24 13.43
C LEU A 97 -4.66 1.84 14.70
N ALA A 98 -5.10 1.36 15.85
CA ALA A 98 -4.55 1.76 17.14
C ALA A 98 -3.14 1.20 17.37
N THR A 99 -2.43 1.70 18.38
CA THR A 99 -1.18 1.10 18.88
C THR A 99 -1.38 -0.40 19.13
N GLY A 100 -0.40 -1.19 18.72
CA GLY A 100 -0.47 -2.65 18.82
C GLY A 100 -1.07 -3.33 17.61
N GLY A 101 -1.66 -2.56 16.68
CA GLY A 101 -2.10 -3.06 15.37
C GLY A 101 -3.21 -4.10 15.45
N SER A 102 -4.14 -3.99 16.42
CA SER A 102 -5.36 -4.82 16.42
C SER A 102 -6.09 -4.68 15.10
N LEU A 103 -6.29 -5.79 14.42
CA LEU A 103 -6.88 -5.81 13.09
C LEU A 103 -8.41 -5.82 13.15
N PRO A 104 -9.10 -5.06 12.29
CA PRO A 104 -10.56 -5.14 12.15
C PRO A 104 -10.98 -6.50 11.57
N ALA A 105 -12.25 -6.85 11.74
CA ALA A 105 -12.81 -8.08 11.19
C ALA A 105 -12.58 -8.15 9.66
N GLY A 106 -12.15 -9.31 9.19
CA GLY A 106 -11.83 -9.56 7.79
C GLY A 106 -10.38 -9.22 7.38
N ALA A 107 -9.66 -8.43 8.17
CA ALA A 107 -8.26 -8.15 7.91
C ALA A 107 -7.35 -9.28 8.40
N MET A 108 -6.26 -9.52 7.66
CA MET A 108 -5.29 -10.56 7.94
C MET A 108 -3.87 -10.01 7.85
N ALA A 109 -3.03 -10.44 8.80
CA ALA A 109 -1.58 -10.23 8.69
C ALA A 109 -0.94 -11.42 7.98
N SER A 110 -0.03 -11.13 7.05
CA SER A 110 0.80 -12.12 6.36
C SER A 110 2.15 -12.28 7.06
N LYS A 111 3.00 -13.15 6.51
CA LYS A 111 4.36 -13.36 7.02
C LYS A 111 5.24 -12.14 6.76
N ASN A 112 5.97 -11.73 7.80
CA ASN A 112 7.01 -10.71 7.74
C ASN A 112 8.36 -11.30 7.25
N GLY A 113 9.39 -10.47 7.17
CA GLY A 113 10.71 -10.87 6.71
C GLY A 113 11.44 -11.89 7.60
N LYS A 114 10.91 -12.18 8.80
CA LYS A 114 11.37 -13.30 9.66
C LYS A 114 10.62 -14.60 9.40
N GLY A 115 9.58 -14.60 8.57
CA GLY A 115 8.66 -15.72 8.37
C GLY A 115 7.58 -15.84 9.45
N GLU A 116 7.46 -14.87 10.35
CA GLU A 116 6.46 -14.79 11.41
C GLU A 116 5.23 -14.01 10.93
N THR A 117 4.04 -14.36 11.40
CA THR A 117 2.83 -13.62 11.09
C THR A 117 2.73 -12.36 11.96
N GLY A 118 2.51 -11.19 11.32
CA GLY A 118 2.29 -9.93 12.03
C GLY A 118 3.48 -8.97 11.98
N TYR A 119 3.41 -7.97 12.87
CA TYR A 119 4.40 -6.90 12.95
C TYR A 119 5.71 -7.38 13.59
N THR A 120 6.85 -6.98 12.99
CA THR A 120 8.16 -7.05 13.62
C THR A 120 8.77 -5.66 13.71
N ALA A 121 9.30 -5.33 14.89
CA ALA A 121 9.74 -3.96 15.17
C ALA A 121 11.05 -3.59 14.47
N PRO A 122 11.26 -2.31 14.14
CA PRO A 122 12.54 -1.75 13.71
C PRO A 122 13.68 -2.17 14.64
N CYS A 123 14.73 -2.79 14.07
CA CYS A 123 15.93 -3.20 14.81
C CYS A 123 17.16 -3.22 13.87
N PRO A 124 17.60 -2.06 13.37
CA PRO A 124 18.68 -2.01 12.42
C PRO A 124 19.98 -2.51 13.07
N PRO A 125 20.77 -3.36 12.38
CA PRO A 125 22.01 -3.88 12.94
C PRO A 125 23.07 -2.77 13.09
N THR A 126 23.09 -1.81 12.19
CA THR A 126 23.99 -0.66 12.19
C THR A 126 23.34 0.55 11.53
N GLY A 127 23.73 1.75 11.94
CA GLY A 127 23.30 2.98 11.27
C GLY A 127 21.83 3.32 11.51
N ARG A 128 21.34 4.24 10.69
CA ARG A 128 19.95 4.72 10.68
C ARG A 128 19.27 4.16 9.45
N HIS A 129 18.14 3.47 9.64
CA HIS A 129 17.30 2.96 8.58
C HIS A 129 16.00 3.76 8.47
N ARG A 130 15.39 3.74 7.27
CA ARG A 130 14.06 4.24 6.98
C ARG A 130 13.06 3.08 7.04
N TYR A 131 11.89 3.40 7.56
CA TYR A 131 10.76 2.46 7.64
C TYR A 131 9.59 3.10 6.95
N ARG A 132 9.17 2.53 5.81
CA ARG A 132 8.06 3.04 5.01
C ARG A 132 6.78 2.31 5.39
N PHE A 133 5.80 3.08 5.79
CA PHE A 133 4.43 2.63 6.07
C PHE A 133 3.57 3.00 4.87
N ASP A 134 3.47 2.10 3.91
CA ASP A 134 2.66 2.26 2.71
C ASP A 134 1.22 1.81 3.01
N VAL A 135 0.24 2.65 2.70
CA VAL A 135 -1.18 2.33 2.76
C VAL A 135 -1.76 2.36 1.36
N PHE A 136 -2.40 1.28 0.95
CA PHE A 136 -2.98 1.11 -0.38
C PHE A 136 -4.50 1.03 -0.26
N ALA A 137 -5.22 1.79 -1.07
CA ALA A 137 -6.63 1.57 -1.35
C ALA A 137 -6.77 0.77 -2.65
N LEU A 138 -7.44 -0.37 -2.59
CA LEU A 138 -7.52 -1.35 -3.66
C LEU A 138 -8.96 -1.53 -4.14
N ASP A 139 -9.16 -1.74 -5.44
CA ASP A 139 -10.48 -2.07 -6.02
C ASP A 139 -10.80 -3.58 -6.00
N ILE A 140 -9.99 -4.37 -5.33
CA ILE A 140 -10.22 -5.77 -4.99
C ILE A 140 -10.53 -5.92 -3.50
N ALA A 141 -11.36 -6.92 -3.13
CA ALA A 141 -11.86 -7.03 -1.76
C ALA A 141 -10.78 -7.49 -0.76
N THR A 142 -10.00 -8.50 -1.11
CA THR A 142 -8.99 -9.05 -0.19
C THR A 142 -7.88 -9.72 -1.00
N PRO A 143 -6.69 -9.14 -1.07
CA PRO A 143 -5.51 -9.86 -1.55
C PRO A 143 -5.21 -11.06 -0.64
N HIS A 144 -4.89 -12.22 -1.26
CA HIS A 144 -4.57 -13.46 -0.53
C HIS A 144 -3.06 -13.70 -0.39
N ALA A 145 -2.28 -12.68 -0.61
CA ALA A 145 -0.83 -12.73 -0.63
C ALA A 145 -0.24 -13.22 0.70
N GLN A 146 0.67 -14.18 0.63
CA GLN A 146 1.40 -14.71 1.78
C GLN A 146 2.74 -14.01 1.97
N THR A 147 3.29 -13.44 0.92
CA THR A 147 4.57 -12.73 0.92
C THR A 147 4.43 -11.34 0.33
N ARG A 148 5.45 -10.50 0.55
CA ARG A 148 5.56 -9.18 -0.10
C ARG A 148 5.52 -9.26 -1.63
N ALA A 149 6.23 -10.23 -2.21
CA ALA A 149 6.30 -10.36 -3.66
C ALA A 149 4.93 -10.72 -4.25
N ASP A 150 4.24 -11.70 -3.65
CA ASP A 150 2.88 -12.10 -4.06
C ASP A 150 1.92 -10.91 -3.94
N PHE A 151 2.00 -10.17 -2.83
CA PHE A 151 1.18 -8.99 -2.59
C PHE A 151 1.35 -7.94 -3.70
N LEU A 152 2.60 -7.56 -3.99
CA LEU A 152 2.87 -6.54 -5.01
C LEU A 152 2.45 -7.00 -6.42
N ALA A 153 2.57 -8.29 -6.73
CA ALA A 153 2.08 -8.85 -7.98
C ALA A 153 0.56 -8.83 -8.06
N GLU A 154 -0.13 -9.22 -6.98
CA GLU A 154 -1.59 -9.29 -6.93
C GLU A 154 -2.27 -7.92 -6.99
N ILE A 155 -1.69 -6.89 -6.37
CA ILE A 155 -2.27 -5.55 -6.38
C ILE A 155 -1.91 -4.72 -7.63
N ASN A 156 -1.07 -5.26 -8.51
CA ASN A 156 -0.67 -4.58 -9.75
C ASN A 156 -1.91 -4.34 -10.64
N GLY A 157 -2.18 -3.08 -10.95
CA GLY A 157 -3.38 -2.66 -11.70
C GLY A 157 -4.64 -2.47 -10.82
N HIS A 158 -4.57 -2.78 -9.51
CA HIS A 158 -5.70 -2.69 -8.58
C HIS A 158 -5.57 -1.56 -7.55
N ILE A 159 -4.52 -0.73 -7.64
CA ILE A 159 -4.30 0.40 -6.74
C ILE A 159 -5.13 1.59 -7.23
N VAL A 160 -6.13 2.00 -6.45
CA VAL A 160 -6.95 3.19 -6.74
C VAL A 160 -6.44 4.44 -6.03
N ALA A 161 -5.71 4.28 -4.92
CA ALA A 161 -4.93 5.34 -4.27
C ALA A 161 -3.86 4.72 -3.38
N LYS A 162 -2.80 5.49 -3.13
CA LYS A 162 -1.70 5.11 -2.22
C LYS A 162 -1.28 6.31 -1.40
N GLY A 163 -0.86 6.07 -0.15
CA GLY A 163 -0.18 7.05 0.69
C GLY A 163 0.98 6.42 1.43
N GLU A 164 1.91 7.23 1.90
CA GLU A 164 3.11 6.80 2.60
C GLU A 164 3.39 7.67 3.82
N LEU A 165 3.81 7.04 4.92
CA LEU A 165 4.44 7.69 6.05
C LEU A 165 5.80 7.03 6.25
N THR A 166 6.89 7.80 6.19
CA THR A 166 8.24 7.30 6.46
C THR A 166 8.69 7.73 7.85
N GLY A 167 9.13 6.76 8.67
CA GLY A 167 9.85 7.00 9.92
C GLY A 167 11.31 6.59 9.80
N THR A 168 12.15 7.06 10.72
CA THR A 168 13.56 6.65 10.80
C THR A 168 13.87 6.08 12.18
N TYR A 169 14.78 5.12 12.23
CA TYR A 169 15.28 4.62 13.50
C TYR A 169 16.73 4.20 13.40
N GLN A 170 17.44 4.42 14.49
CA GLN A 170 18.80 3.96 14.72
C GLN A 170 18.85 3.38 16.14
N LYS A 171 19.27 2.12 16.25
CA LYS A 171 19.44 1.47 17.54
C LYS A 171 20.49 2.21 18.38
N ARG A 172 20.23 2.42 19.67
CA ARG A 172 21.20 2.95 20.60
C ARG A 172 22.31 1.90 20.81
N ARG A 173 23.54 2.37 20.89
CA ARG A 173 24.69 1.52 21.22
C ARG A 173 24.80 1.33 22.73
#